data_7819e8dbce46a14ae7c4089a9fae1ae0
#
_entry.id   7819e8dbce46a14ae7c4089a9fae1ae0
#
_cell.length_a   1.000
_cell.length_b   1.000
_cell.length_c   1.000
_cell.angle_alpha   90.00
_cell.angle_beta   90.00
_cell.angle_gamma   90.00
#
_symmetry.space_group_name_H-M   'P 1'
#
loop_
_entity.id
_entity.type
_entity.pdbx_description
1 polymer ?
#
loop_
_entity_poly.entity_id
_entity_poly.type
_entity_poly.pdbx_seq_one_letter_code
_entity_poly.pdbx_strand_id
1 'polypeptide(L)'
;MKLRNHILSTLLAGATALALTSCNDFLDRDPLGQFTEDDAPNALVGGKMYNVYYLMRSYNITAGIPAFMVHMVRSEDSEKGSDAGDGADNAAMWDDFEYTASNGILGAYWDQNYKIIYQCNEILDDLEKSEHKEDTENIRTKGEALFFRAYCYFNLVRAWGEVPLVTFKVVEAAEANIPKTTADKIYEQIDKDLTEAEKCLPLTWSADYTGRATWGAARSLHARTYMMRNDWDNMYDAATDVIKSGIYNLNTPVDKVFTVEGENCGESVFELQCEATDAMKADLSIGSQFCEVQGVRGAGDWNLGWGWHMATKQMGTAFEAGDPR
;
A
#
# COMPACT_ATOMS: atom_id res chain seq x y z
N MET A 1 -58.55 -11.99 53.41
CA MET A 1 -58.24 -11.65 51.98
C MET A 1 -57.28 -10.47 51.83
N LYS A 2 -57.42 -9.38 52.60
CA LYS A 2 -56.54 -8.19 52.46
C LYS A 2 -55.04 -8.45 52.79
N LEU A 3 -54.72 -9.27 53.82
CA LEU A 3 -53.34 -9.53 54.24
C LEU A 3 -52.54 -10.36 53.16
N ARG A 4 -53.23 -11.28 52.48
CA ARG A 4 -52.62 -12.13 51.44
C ARG A 4 -52.28 -11.32 50.18
N ASN A 5 -53.01 -10.29 49.87
CA ASN A 5 -52.75 -9.41 48.72
C ASN A 5 -51.58 -8.45 48.99
N HIS A 6 -51.38 -8.02 50.23
CA HIS A 6 -50.25 -7.19 50.62
C HIS A 6 -48.93 -7.99 50.60
N ILE A 7 -48.96 -9.25 51.04
CA ILE A 7 -47.76 -10.12 50.96
C ILE A 7 -47.38 -10.43 49.47
N LEU A 8 -48.37 -10.65 48.63
CA LEU A 8 -48.13 -10.92 47.20
C LEU A 8 -47.58 -9.67 46.46
N SER A 9 -48.07 -8.48 46.78
CA SER A 9 -47.59 -7.23 46.19
C SER A 9 -46.19 -6.85 46.67
N THR A 10 -45.85 -7.13 47.93
CA THR A 10 -44.49 -6.88 48.44
C THR A 10 -43.46 -7.89 47.90
N LEU A 11 -43.83 -9.16 47.70
CA LEU A 11 -43.01 -10.15 47.03
C LEU A 11 -42.79 -9.83 45.54
N LEU A 12 -43.82 -9.33 44.87
CA LEU A 12 -43.70 -8.95 43.44
C LEU A 12 -42.86 -7.66 43.26
N ALA A 13 -42.95 -6.69 44.16
CA ALA A 13 -42.12 -5.50 44.19
C ALA A 13 -40.62 -5.81 44.54
N GLY A 14 -40.39 -6.79 45.43
CA GLY A 14 -39.06 -7.28 45.75
C GLY A 14 -38.40 -8.05 44.60
N ALA A 15 -39.18 -8.84 43.85
CA ALA A 15 -38.67 -9.56 42.67
C ALA A 15 -38.34 -8.62 41.51
N THR A 16 -39.14 -7.53 41.32
CA THR A 16 -38.84 -6.51 40.28
C THR A 16 -37.60 -5.65 40.65
N ALA A 17 -37.37 -5.36 41.92
CA ALA A 17 -36.20 -4.62 42.33
C ALA A 17 -34.88 -5.43 42.17
N LEU A 18 -34.94 -6.76 42.35
CA LEU A 18 -33.81 -7.65 42.11
C LEU A 18 -33.53 -7.89 40.63
N ALA A 19 -34.50 -7.70 39.72
CA ALA A 19 -34.30 -7.80 38.29
C ALA A 19 -33.63 -6.56 37.65
N LEU A 20 -33.58 -5.43 38.39
CA LEU A 20 -32.95 -4.19 37.92
C LEU A 20 -31.45 -4.07 38.31
N THR A 21 -30.96 -4.97 39.13
CA THR A 21 -29.50 -5.14 39.34
C THR A 21 -28.94 -6.23 38.43
N SER A 22 -29.36 -6.20 37.18
CA SER A 22 -28.68 -6.98 36.15
C SER A 22 -27.27 -6.42 36.03
N CYS A 23 -26.29 -7.18 36.45
CA CYS A 23 -24.87 -6.86 36.27
C CYS A 23 -24.60 -6.61 34.80
N ASN A 24 -24.39 -5.35 34.40
CA ASN A 24 -23.89 -5.00 33.07
C ASN A 24 -22.58 -5.77 32.81
N ASP A 25 -21.74 -5.99 33.82
CA ASP A 25 -20.47 -6.73 33.75
C ASP A 25 -20.59 -8.21 33.31
N PHE A 26 -21.79 -8.81 33.35
CA PHE A 26 -21.95 -10.20 32.92
C PHE A 26 -22.14 -10.33 31.40
N LEU A 27 -22.61 -9.28 30.74
CA LEU A 27 -22.81 -9.22 29.29
C LEU A 27 -21.65 -8.52 28.56
N ASP A 28 -20.91 -7.67 29.26
CA ASP A 28 -19.68 -7.04 28.79
C ASP A 28 -18.47 -7.94 29.06
N ARG A 29 -18.48 -9.14 28.53
CA ARG A 29 -17.27 -9.98 28.50
C ARG A 29 -16.59 -9.81 27.17
N ASP A 30 -15.30 -9.44 27.23
CA ASP A 30 -14.43 -9.50 26.07
C ASP A 30 -14.52 -10.88 25.43
N PRO A 31 -14.57 -10.99 24.11
CA PRO A 31 -14.62 -12.27 23.43
C PRO A 31 -13.42 -13.13 23.80
N LEU A 32 -13.65 -14.28 24.44
CA LEU A 32 -12.58 -15.21 24.79
C LEU A 32 -11.82 -15.63 23.52
N GLY A 33 -10.50 -15.41 23.51
CA GLY A 33 -9.62 -15.77 22.39
C GLY A 33 -9.44 -14.67 21.35
N GLN A 34 -9.89 -13.44 21.61
CA GLN A 34 -9.53 -12.24 20.85
C GLN A 34 -8.68 -11.34 21.74
N PHE A 35 -7.64 -10.76 21.18
CA PHE A 35 -6.88 -9.69 21.85
C PHE A 35 -7.70 -8.41 21.79
N THR A 36 -7.83 -7.76 22.93
CA THR A 36 -8.38 -6.40 23.04
C THR A 36 -7.24 -5.38 22.97
N GLU A 37 -7.58 -4.11 22.83
CA GLU A 37 -6.58 -3.02 22.87
C GLU A 37 -5.85 -2.98 24.22
N ASP A 38 -6.54 -3.30 25.32
CA ASP A 38 -5.95 -3.37 26.67
C ASP A 38 -4.97 -4.54 26.84
N ASP A 39 -5.19 -5.66 26.15
CA ASP A 39 -4.30 -6.83 26.23
C ASP A 39 -2.98 -6.59 25.47
N ALA A 40 -3.07 -5.87 24.34
CA ALA A 40 -1.92 -5.55 23.51
C ALA A 40 -2.20 -4.26 22.70
N PRO A 41 -2.06 -3.09 23.30
CA PRO A 41 -2.51 -1.80 22.77
C PRO A 41 -2.06 -1.49 21.34
N ASN A 42 -0.89 -2.01 20.96
CA ASN A 42 -0.30 -1.75 19.64
C ASN A 42 -0.43 -2.94 18.67
N ALA A 43 -0.89 -4.11 19.14
CA ALA A 43 -0.85 -5.34 18.35
C ALA A 43 -1.92 -5.39 17.26
N LEU A 44 -3.13 -4.91 17.56
CA LEU A 44 -4.25 -4.93 16.59
C LEU A 44 -3.97 -4.00 15.41
N VAL A 45 -3.55 -2.78 15.69
CA VAL A 45 -3.27 -1.79 14.66
C VAL A 45 -1.99 -2.14 13.90
N GLY A 46 -0.95 -2.59 14.61
CA GLY A 46 0.28 -3.10 14.00
C GLY A 46 0.02 -4.30 13.09
N GLY A 47 -0.84 -5.24 13.51
CA GLY A 47 -1.26 -6.38 12.69
C GLY A 47 -1.96 -5.96 11.39
N LYS A 48 -2.83 -4.94 11.43
CA LYS A 48 -3.46 -4.38 10.23
C LYS A 48 -2.43 -3.72 9.30
N MET A 49 -1.39 -3.09 9.85
CA MET A 49 -0.33 -2.49 9.04
C MET A 49 0.48 -3.55 8.29
N TYR A 50 0.80 -4.70 8.91
CA TYR A 50 1.42 -5.81 8.20
C TYR A 50 0.54 -6.33 7.04
N ASN A 51 -0.79 -6.31 7.20
CA ASN A 51 -1.70 -6.64 6.10
C ASN A 51 -1.61 -5.63 4.94
N VAL A 52 -1.35 -4.35 5.21
CA VAL A 52 -1.10 -3.36 4.13
C VAL A 52 0.16 -3.73 3.35
N TYR A 53 1.26 -4.06 4.01
CA TYR A 53 2.49 -4.53 3.34
C TYR A 53 2.26 -5.81 2.55
N TYR A 54 1.48 -6.75 3.09
CA TYR A 54 1.06 -7.97 2.38
C TYR A 54 0.27 -7.64 1.10
N LEU A 55 -0.70 -6.74 1.19
CA LEU A 55 -1.50 -6.29 0.04
C LEU A 55 -0.65 -5.55 -0.99
N MET A 56 0.35 -4.78 -0.57
CA MET A 56 1.30 -4.10 -1.45
C MET A 56 2.17 -5.08 -2.26
N ARG A 57 2.44 -6.29 -1.74
CA ARG A 57 3.14 -7.36 -2.47
C ARG A 57 2.24 -8.15 -3.41
N SER A 58 0.96 -7.81 -3.48
CA SER A 58 0.03 -8.49 -4.38
C SER A 58 0.46 -8.37 -5.83
N TYR A 59 0.23 -9.44 -6.59
CA TYR A 59 0.37 -9.47 -8.05
C TYR A 59 -0.29 -8.27 -8.76
N ASN A 60 -1.45 -7.83 -8.25
CA ASN A 60 -2.26 -6.79 -8.88
C ASN A 60 -1.75 -5.35 -8.64
N ILE A 61 -0.65 -5.16 -7.89
CA ILE A 61 -0.10 -3.83 -7.67
C ILE A 61 1.41 -3.74 -7.90
N THR A 62 2.26 -4.38 -7.10
CA THR A 62 3.72 -4.21 -7.24
C THR A 62 4.45 -5.46 -7.72
N ALA A 63 3.95 -6.65 -7.37
CA ALA A 63 4.67 -7.90 -7.64
C ALA A 63 4.38 -8.52 -9.02
N GLY A 64 3.51 -7.95 -9.82
CA GLY A 64 3.10 -8.52 -11.09
C GLY A 64 2.76 -7.53 -12.18
N ILE A 65 2.06 -8.00 -13.18
CA ILE A 65 1.81 -7.35 -14.47
C ILE A 65 1.14 -5.98 -14.39
N PRO A 66 0.08 -5.75 -13.58
CA PRO A 66 -0.72 -4.54 -13.71
C PRO A 66 0.08 -3.24 -13.52
N ALA A 67 1.01 -3.19 -12.58
CA ALA A 67 1.77 -1.97 -12.30
C ALA A 67 2.59 -1.50 -13.51
N PHE A 68 3.34 -2.38 -14.14
CA PHE A 68 4.17 -1.99 -15.29
C PHE A 68 3.35 -1.82 -16.58
N MET A 69 2.26 -2.58 -16.78
CA MET A 69 1.37 -2.34 -17.91
C MET A 69 0.76 -0.94 -17.85
N VAL A 70 0.21 -0.57 -16.69
CA VAL A 70 -0.46 0.73 -16.53
C VAL A 70 0.49 1.92 -16.62
N HIS A 71 1.73 1.79 -16.11
CA HIS A 71 2.64 2.92 -15.97
C HIS A 71 3.86 2.94 -16.90
N MET A 72 4.22 1.80 -17.51
CA MET A 72 5.46 1.67 -18.27
C MET A 72 5.22 1.28 -19.72
N VAL A 73 4.47 0.21 -19.99
CA VAL A 73 4.26 -0.28 -21.38
C VAL A 73 3.52 0.73 -22.25
N ARG A 74 2.81 1.69 -21.70
CA ARG A 74 2.22 2.82 -22.44
C ARG A 74 3.21 3.96 -22.72
N SER A 75 4.49 3.67 -22.81
CA SER A 75 5.52 4.68 -23.07
C SER A 75 6.48 4.17 -24.14
N GLU A 76 7.32 5.05 -24.65
CA GLU A 76 8.39 4.72 -25.58
C GLU A 76 9.57 3.98 -24.91
N ASP A 77 9.58 3.86 -23.59
CA ASP A 77 10.67 3.24 -22.82
C ASP A 77 10.59 1.71 -22.85
N SER A 78 9.37 1.15 -22.83
CA SER A 78 9.18 -0.29 -22.81
C SER A 78 7.99 -0.75 -23.65
N GLU A 79 8.06 -1.98 -24.09
CA GLU A 79 7.03 -2.68 -24.86
C GLU A 79 6.61 -3.98 -24.13
N LYS A 80 5.45 -4.52 -24.51
CA LYS A 80 4.97 -5.79 -23.92
C LYS A 80 6.00 -6.91 -24.12
N GLY A 81 6.62 -7.00 -25.30
CA GLY A 81 7.57 -8.06 -25.64
C GLY A 81 6.91 -9.42 -25.87
N SER A 82 7.70 -10.50 -25.81
CA SER A 82 7.25 -11.89 -26.04
C SER A 82 6.67 -12.13 -27.44
N ASP A 83 5.93 -13.23 -27.61
CA ASP A 83 5.27 -13.54 -28.88
C ASP A 83 3.96 -12.75 -29.05
N ALA A 84 3.60 -12.46 -30.32
CA ALA A 84 2.40 -11.67 -30.64
C ALA A 84 1.09 -12.31 -30.13
N GLY A 85 1.03 -13.64 -30.02
CA GLY A 85 -0.14 -14.35 -29.50
C GLY A 85 -0.23 -14.43 -27.99
N ASP A 86 0.84 -14.05 -27.28
CA ASP A 86 0.92 -14.15 -25.84
C ASP A 86 0.28 -12.91 -25.18
N GLY A 87 -0.87 -13.11 -24.52
CA GLY A 87 -1.64 -12.01 -23.93
C GLY A 87 -2.23 -11.02 -24.94
N ALA A 88 -2.46 -11.46 -26.19
CA ALA A 88 -2.94 -10.62 -27.29
C ALA A 88 -4.28 -9.93 -27.00
N ASP A 89 -5.16 -10.60 -26.27
CA ASP A 89 -6.50 -10.13 -25.90
C ASP A 89 -6.51 -9.24 -24.64
N ASN A 90 -5.40 -9.08 -23.97
CA ASN A 90 -5.33 -8.36 -22.70
C ASN A 90 -4.09 -7.46 -22.58
N ALA A 91 -2.88 -8.05 -22.58
CA ALA A 91 -1.64 -7.32 -22.33
C ALA A 91 -1.10 -6.58 -23.55
N ALA A 92 -1.20 -7.15 -24.76
CA ALA A 92 -0.75 -6.49 -25.98
C ALA A 92 -1.52 -5.19 -26.28
N MET A 93 -2.80 -5.12 -25.88
CA MET A 93 -3.63 -3.93 -26.05
C MET A 93 -3.08 -2.68 -25.34
N TRP A 94 -2.22 -2.84 -24.36
CA TRP A 94 -1.58 -1.71 -23.67
C TRP A 94 -0.50 -1.04 -24.51
N ASP A 95 0.26 -1.85 -25.21
CA ASP A 95 1.31 -1.41 -26.13
C ASP A 95 0.73 -0.67 -27.33
N ASP A 96 -0.37 -1.20 -27.88
CA ASP A 96 -1.08 -0.65 -29.02
C ASP A 96 -2.10 0.45 -28.65
N PHE A 97 -2.29 0.78 -27.39
CA PHE A 97 -3.31 1.72 -26.87
C PHE A 97 -4.76 1.35 -27.24
N GLU A 98 -5.04 0.05 -27.47
CA GLU A 98 -6.34 -0.47 -27.86
C GLU A 98 -7.18 -1.01 -26.69
N TYR A 99 -6.70 -0.86 -25.46
CA TYR A 99 -7.43 -1.31 -24.26
C TYR A 99 -8.71 -0.51 -24.04
N THR A 100 -9.70 -1.18 -23.46
CA THR A 100 -11.00 -0.60 -23.08
C THR A 100 -11.18 -0.58 -21.57
N ALA A 101 -12.21 0.12 -21.09
CA ALA A 101 -12.55 0.17 -19.66
C ALA A 101 -12.85 -1.20 -19.04
N SER A 102 -13.13 -2.22 -19.84
CA SER A 102 -13.37 -3.61 -19.42
C SER A 102 -12.10 -4.46 -19.38
N ASN A 103 -10.92 -3.91 -19.68
CA ASN A 103 -9.66 -4.65 -19.59
C ASN A 103 -9.40 -5.12 -18.15
N GLY A 104 -9.18 -6.43 -17.97
CA GLY A 104 -9.04 -7.05 -16.63
C GLY A 104 -7.83 -6.54 -15.84
N ILE A 105 -6.73 -6.18 -16.52
CA ILE A 105 -5.54 -5.60 -15.89
C ILE A 105 -5.88 -4.25 -15.25
N LEU A 106 -6.67 -3.43 -15.96
CA LEU A 106 -7.11 -2.12 -15.49
C LEU A 106 -7.97 -2.25 -14.23
N GLY A 107 -8.98 -3.15 -14.26
CA GLY A 107 -9.85 -3.43 -13.11
C GLY A 107 -9.07 -3.95 -11.90
N ALA A 108 -8.19 -4.93 -12.11
CA ALA A 108 -7.40 -5.51 -11.04
C ALA A 108 -6.50 -4.48 -10.35
N TYR A 109 -5.88 -3.57 -11.12
CA TYR A 109 -5.04 -2.51 -10.57
C TYR A 109 -5.85 -1.47 -9.78
N TRP A 110 -7.01 -1.08 -10.29
CA TRP A 110 -7.95 -0.20 -9.62
C TRP A 110 -8.40 -0.78 -8.28
N ASP A 111 -8.92 -1.99 -8.30
CA ASP A 111 -9.48 -2.66 -7.11
C ASP A 111 -8.42 -2.84 -6.01
N GLN A 112 -7.20 -3.21 -6.38
CA GLN A 112 -6.12 -3.40 -5.41
C GLN A 112 -5.69 -2.09 -4.75
N ASN A 113 -5.58 -0.98 -5.49
CA ASN A 113 -5.27 0.33 -4.91
C ASN A 113 -6.37 0.76 -3.91
N TYR A 114 -7.65 0.61 -4.25
CA TYR A 114 -8.74 0.95 -3.33
C TYR A 114 -8.83 0.01 -2.13
N LYS A 115 -8.49 -1.26 -2.29
CA LYS A 115 -8.42 -2.21 -1.16
C LYS A 115 -7.36 -1.78 -0.14
N ILE A 116 -6.21 -1.30 -0.59
CA ILE A 116 -5.16 -0.78 0.28
C ILE A 116 -5.58 0.54 0.92
N ILE A 117 -6.18 1.46 0.16
CA ILE A 117 -6.75 2.71 0.70
C ILE A 117 -7.76 2.42 1.82
N TYR A 118 -8.64 1.44 1.62
CA TYR A 118 -9.61 1.03 2.64
C TYR A 118 -8.92 0.57 3.92
N GLN A 119 -7.89 -0.29 3.82
CA GLN A 119 -7.14 -0.75 4.98
C GLN A 119 -6.40 0.40 5.68
N CYS A 120 -5.81 1.33 4.94
CA CYS A 120 -5.21 2.53 5.51
C CYS A 120 -6.24 3.40 6.25
N ASN A 121 -7.42 3.60 5.66
CA ASN A 121 -8.49 4.37 6.30
C ASN A 121 -9.00 3.68 7.58
N GLU A 122 -9.08 2.35 7.59
CA GLU A 122 -9.45 1.58 8.77
C GLU A 122 -8.42 1.75 9.90
N ILE A 123 -7.12 1.65 9.59
CA ILE A 123 -6.04 1.88 10.55
C ILE A 123 -6.11 3.30 11.12
N LEU A 124 -6.30 4.31 10.26
CA LEU A 124 -6.36 5.70 10.70
C LEU A 124 -7.58 6.00 11.58
N ASP A 125 -8.73 5.39 11.27
CA ASP A 125 -9.96 5.48 12.08
C ASP A 125 -9.77 4.82 13.47
N ASP A 126 -9.17 3.63 13.50
CA ASP A 126 -8.89 2.93 14.75
C ASP A 126 -7.90 3.70 15.62
N LEU A 127 -6.82 4.24 15.03
CA LEU A 127 -5.83 5.06 15.75
C LEU A 127 -6.44 6.34 16.31
N GLU A 128 -7.33 7.01 15.58
CA GLU A 128 -7.97 8.23 16.08
C GLU A 128 -8.85 7.97 17.32
N LYS A 129 -9.43 6.77 17.43
CA LYS A 129 -10.29 6.34 18.54
C LYS A 129 -9.49 5.74 19.71
N SER A 130 -8.23 5.35 19.48
CA SER A 130 -7.39 4.70 20.48
C SER A 130 -6.96 5.68 21.57
N GLU A 131 -6.97 5.23 22.82
CA GLU A 131 -6.35 5.93 23.95
C GLU A 131 -4.82 5.94 23.88
N HIS A 132 -4.23 5.04 23.07
CA HIS A 132 -2.80 4.86 22.83
C HIS A 132 -2.27 5.53 21.56
N LYS A 133 -3.05 6.41 20.92
CA LYS A 133 -2.68 7.05 19.63
C LYS A 133 -1.38 7.85 19.67
N GLU A 134 -0.96 8.31 20.86
CA GLU A 134 0.27 9.06 21.05
C GLU A 134 1.50 8.15 21.34
N ASP A 135 1.31 6.85 21.42
CA ASP A 135 2.42 5.92 21.59
C ASP A 135 3.29 5.91 20.34
N THR A 136 4.60 5.81 20.52
CA THR A 136 5.58 5.90 19.42
C THR A 136 5.28 4.94 18.27
N GLU A 137 4.89 3.70 18.56
CA GLU A 137 4.58 2.70 17.54
C GLU A 137 3.28 3.05 16.77
N ASN A 138 2.28 3.60 17.45
CA ASN A 138 1.03 4.03 16.84
C ASN A 138 1.23 5.30 15.97
N ILE A 139 2.07 6.23 16.41
CA ILE A 139 2.48 7.37 15.58
C ILE A 139 3.18 6.89 14.30
N ARG A 140 4.11 5.94 14.41
CA ARG A 140 4.80 5.35 13.24
C ARG A 140 3.83 4.63 12.31
N THR A 141 2.94 3.81 12.86
CA THR A 141 1.89 3.10 12.10
C THR A 141 0.96 4.08 11.37
N LYS A 142 0.61 5.20 12.00
CA LYS A 142 -0.11 6.31 11.34
C LYS A 142 0.67 6.82 10.14
N GLY A 143 1.96 7.08 10.30
CA GLY A 143 2.84 7.54 9.22
C GLY A 143 2.88 6.57 8.04
N GLU A 144 2.99 5.27 8.29
CA GLU A 144 2.97 4.23 7.26
C GLU A 144 1.62 4.16 6.53
N ALA A 145 0.50 4.20 7.26
CA ALA A 145 -0.83 4.18 6.66
C ALA A 145 -1.06 5.40 5.75
N LEU A 146 -0.62 6.58 6.17
CA LEU A 146 -0.67 7.81 5.36
C LEU A 146 0.23 7.71 4.11
N PHE A 147 1.45 7.20 4.25
CA PHE A 147 2.36 6.97 3.13
C PHE A 147 1.75 6.04 2.08
N PHE A 148 1.21 4.89 2.47
CA PHE A 148 0.62 3.95 1.51
C PHE A 148 -0.69 4.46 0.91
N ARG A 149 -1.51 5.21 1.65
CA ARG A 149 -2.70 5.85 1.11
C ARG A 149 -2.32 6.87 0.04
N ALA A 150 -1.32 7.70 0.31
CA ALA A 150 -0.78 8.66 -0.66
C ALA A 150 -0.21 7.95 -1.90
N TYR A 151 0.55 6.88 -1.71
CA TYR A 151 1.10 6.07 -2.80
C TYR A 151 0.00 5.52 -3.71
N CYS A 152 -1.06 4.94 -3.13
CA CYS A 152 -2.18 4.41 -3.90
C CYS A 152 -2.94 5.50 -4.65
N TYR A 153 -3.20 6.66 -4.02
CA TYR A 153 -3.80 7.79 -4.72
C TYR A 153 -2.90 8.36 -5.82
N PHE A 154 -1.60 8.37 -5.63
CA PHE A 154 -0.65 8.76 -6.67
C PHE A 154 -0.68 7.80 -7.87
N ASN A 155 -0.81 6.50 -7.64
CA ASN A 155 -1.02 5.52 -8.69
C ASN A 155 -2.33 5.78 -9.46
N LEU A 156 -3.42 5.99 -8.72
CA LEU A 156 -4.75 6.21 -9.29
C LEU A 156 -4.83 7.52 -10.10
N VAL A 157 -4.33 8.62 -9.56
CA VAL A 157 -4.40 9.92 -10.26
C VAL A 157 -3.54 9.96 -11.53
N ARG A 158 -2.38 9.29 -11.54
CA ARG A 158 -1.55 9.17 -12.74
C ARG A 158 -2.21 8.34 -13.84
N ALA A 159 -2.95 7.30 -13.46
CA ALA A 159 -3.55 6.38 -14.41
C ALA A 159 -4.92 6.87 -14.93
N TRP A 160 -5.74 7.50 -14.08
CA TRP A 160 -7.13 7.86 -14.40
C TRP A 160 -7.46 9.36 -14.29
N GLY A 161 -6.59 10.16 -13.71
CA GLY A 161 -6.88 11.56 -13.42
C GLY A 161 -7.88 11.72 -12.31
N GLU A 162 -9.14 11.93 -12.64
CA GLU A 162 -10.24 12.07 -11.67
C GLU A 162 -10.70 10.71 -11.14
N VAL A 163 -10.64 10.53 -9.83
CA VAL A 163 -11.06 9.29 -9.14
C VAL A 163 -11.84 9.62 -7.86
N PRO A 164 -12.64 8.69 -7.30
CA PRO A 164 -13.26 8.87 -5.99
C PRO A 164 -12.22 9.07 -4.88
N LEU A 165 -12.38 10.13 -4.08
CA LEU A 165 -11.52 10.42 -2.93
C LEU A 165 -12.18 9.92 -1.64
N VAL A 166 -11.71 8.81 -1.11
CA VAL A 166 -12.21 8.15 0.11
C VAL A 166 -11.15 8.25 1.20
N THR A 167 -11.35 9.12 2.18
CA THR A 167 -10.39 9.37 3.28
C THR A 167 -10.93 8.95 4.65
N PHE A 168 -11.98 8.13 4.66
CA PHE A 168 -12.65 7.65 5.86
C PHE A 168 -12.92 6.15 5.75
N LYS A 169 -13.17 5.50 6.88
CA LYS A 169 -13.59 4.09 6.93
C LYS A 169 -15.01 3.98 6.43
N VAL A 170 -15.21 3.27 5.32
CA VAL A 170 -16.55 2.93 4.80
C VAL A 170 -17.15 1.83 5.66
N VAL A 171 -18.28 2.09 6.28
CA VAL A 171 -19.01 1.12 7.13
C VAL A 171 -20.24 0.58 6.41
N GLU A 172 -20.95 1.44 5.71
CA GLU A 172 -22.17 1.06 5.00
C GLU A 172 -22.01 1.17 3.48
N ALA A 173 -22.67 0.28 2.73
CA ALA A 173 -22.60 0.25 1.28
C ALA A 173 -23.02 1.59 0.61
N ALA A 174 -23.92 2.36 1.24
CA ALA A 174 -24.32 3.68 0.74
C ALA A 174 -23.18 4.70 0.74
N GLU A 175 -22.26 4.60 1.68
CA GLU A 175 -21.09 5.48 1.80
C GLU A 175 -20.04 5.20 0.71
N ALA A 176 -20.06 4.03 0.10
CA ALA A 176 -19.13 3.65 -0.98
C ALA A 176 -19.46 4.31 -2.32
N ASN A 177 -20.68 4.88 -2.49
CA ASN A 177 -21.09 5.53 -3.74
C ASN A 177 -20.59 6.98 -3.80
N ILE A 178 -19.27 7.15 -3.93
CA ILE A 178 -18.60 8.45 -3.94
C ILE A 178 -18.31 8.86 -5.39
N PRO A 179 -18.71 10.06 -5.80
CA PRO A 179 -18.37 10.57 -7.13
C PRO A 179 -16.86 10.81 -7.25
N LYS A 180 -16.34 10.74 -8.48
CA LYS A 180 -14.97 11.13 -8.74
C LYS A 180 -14.74 12.61 -8.39
N THR A 181 -13.54 12.92 -7.95
CA THR A 181 -13.09 14.29 -7.65
C THR A 181 -11.94 14.69 -8.58
N THR A 182 -11.64 15.98 -8.64
CA THR A 182 -10.59 16.50 -9.54
C THR A 182 -9.20 16.01 -9.15
N ALA A 183 -8.31 15.90 -10.12
CA ALA A 183 -6.92 15.53 -9.89
C ALA A 183 -6.23 16.46 -8.88
N ASP A 184 -6.49 17.76 -8.94
CA ASP A 184 -5.93 18.74 -7.99
C ASP A 184 -6.28 18.40 -6.54
N LYS A 185 -7.55 18.06 -6.26
CA LYS A 185 -7.98 17.65 -4.91
C LYS A 185 -7.38 16.33 -4.47
N ILE A 186 -7.13 15.41 -5.39
CA ILE A 186 -6.40 14.18 -5.09
C ILE A 186 -4.96 14.52 -4.68
N TYR A 187 -4.28 15.40 -5.43
CA TYR A 187 -2.93 15.83 -5.08
C TYR A 187 -2.87 16.63 -3.76
N GLU A 188 -3.86 17.48 -3.47
CA GLU A 188 -3.98 18.16 -2.18
C GLU A 188 -4.07 17.14 -1.02
N GLN A 189 -4.80 16.04 -1.21
CA GLN A 189 -4.86 14.98 -0.20
C GLN A 189 -3.54 14.20 -0.09
N ILE A 190 -2.90 13.92 -1.20
CA ILE A 190 -1.56 13.28 -1.22
C ILE A 190 -0.55 14.14 -0.45
N ASP A 191 -0.52 15.45 -0.70
CA ASP A 191 0.38 16.37 0.01
C ASP A 191 0.10 16.40 1.51
N LYS A 192 -1.18 16.40 1.90
CA LYS A 192 -1.58 16.36 3.30
C LYS A 192 -1.11 15.05 3.98
N ASP A 193 -1.33 13.93 3.32
CA ASP A 193 -0.94 12.62 3.84
C ASP A 193 0.59 12.51 3.96
N LEU A 194 1.34 12.91 2.94
CA LEU A 194 2.79 12.83 2.96
C LEU A 194 3.42 13.81 3.96
N THR A 195 2.89 15.04 4.06
CA THR A 195 3.37 16.02 5.05
C THR A 195 3.21 15.50 6.47
N GLU A 196 2.12 14.80 6.76
CA GLU A 196 1.92 14.21 8.08
C GLU A 196 2.74 12.92 8.26
N ALA A 197 2.86 12.08 7.22
CA ALA A 197 3.70 10.89 7.24
C ALA A 197 5.17 11.24 7.53
N GLU A 198 5.71 12.30 6.93
CA GLU A 198 7.06 12.80 7.17
C GLU A 198 7.33 13.16 8.64
N LYS A 199 6.32 13.60 9.40
CA LYS A 199 6.44 13.89 10.84
C LYS A 199 6.39 12.63 11.71
N CYS A 200 5.66 11.61 11.25
CA CYS A 200 5.40 10.39 11.99
C CYS A 200 6.47 9.30 11.78
N LEU A 201 7.05 9.25 10.58
CA LEU A 201 7.97 8.20 10.20
C LEU A 201 9.39 8.43 10.72
N PRO A 202 10.07 7.37 11.16
CA PRO A 202 11.46 7.47 11.61
C PRO A 202 12.40 7.67 10.40
N LEU A 203 13.59 8.20 10.65
CA LEU A 203 14.65 8.29 9.65
C LEU A 203 15.12 6.90 9.20
N THR A 204 15.25 5.98 10.15
CA THR A 204 15.68 4.59 9.92
C THR A 204 14.94 3.66 10.87
N TRP A 205 14.81 2.41 10.51
CA TRP A 205 14.32 1.34 11.38
C TRP A 205 15.47 0.48 11.90
N SER A 206 15.25 -0.26 12.99
CA SER A 206 16.18 -1.33 13.39
C SER A 206 16.13 -2.47 12.37
N ALA A 207 17.16 -3.32 12.38
CA ALA A 207 17.30 -4.44 11.44
C ALA A 207 16.09 -5.38 11.39
N ASP A 208 15.40 -5.57 12.53
CA ASP A 208 14.20 -6.41 12.63
C ASP A 208 12.99 -5.86 11.86
N TYR A 209 13.03 -4.58 11.49
CA TYR A 209 11.97 -3.87 10.78
C TYR A 209 12.41 -3.32 9.41
N THR A 210 13.45 -3.93 8.82
CA THR A 210 13.90 -3.59 7.47
C THR A 210 12.73 -3.69 6.48
N GLY A 211 12.64 -2.73 5.55
CA GLY A 211 11.57 -2.68 4.55
C GLY A 211 10.32 -1.92 4.99
N ARG A 212 10.21 -1.45 6.25
CA ARG A 212 9.13 -0.53 6.63
C ARG A 212 9.41 0.89 6.10
N ALA A 213 8.33 1.63 5.80
CA ALA A 213 8.43 2.98 5.27
C ALA A 213 9.16 3.92 6.23
N THR A 214 10.03 4.76 5.68
CA THR A 214 10.85 5.74 6.41
C THR A 214 10.43 7.16 6.04
N TRP A 215 10.92 8.14 6.79
CA TRP A 215 10.83 9.55 6.42
C TRP A 215 11.32 9.78 4.98
N GLY A 216 12.45 9.19 4.60
CA GLY A 216 13.01 9.34 3.27
C GLY A 216 12.12 8.76 2.17
N ALA A 217 11.43 7.65 2.44
CA ALA A 217 10.43 7.10 1.52
C ALA A 217 9.28 8.09 1.28
N ALA A 218 8.72 8.69 2.36
CA ALA A 218 7.64 9.67 2.25
C ALA A 218 8.11 10.94 1.52
N ARG A 219 9.28 11.49 1.89
CA ARG A 219 9.82 12.70 1.29
C ARG A 219 10.18 12.52 -0.18
N SER A 220 10.73 11.36 -0.57
CA SER A 220 11.02 11.02 -1.98
C SER A 220 9.74 10.83 -2.80
N LEU A 221 8.71 10.19 -2.24
CA LEU A 221 7.42 10.10 -2.91
C LEU A 221 6.82 11.49 -3.11
N HIS A 222 6.93 12.39 -2.13
CA HIS A 222 6.46 13.76 -2.22
C HIS A 222 7.17 14.53 -3.34
N ALA A 223 8.52 14.38 -3.47
CA ALA A 223 9.26 14.96 -4.60
C ALA A 223 8.71 14.48 -5.96
N ARG A 224 8.40 13.18 -6.08
CA ARG A 224 7.80 12.61 -7.31
C ARG A 224 6.40 13.17 -7.59
N THR A 225 5.59 13.42 -6.57
CA THR A 225 4.26 14.00 -6.76
C THR A 225 4.34 15.45 -7.20
N TYR A 226 5.29 16.23 -6.70
CA TYR A 226 5.58 17.60 -7.16
C TYR A 226 6.07 17.61 -8.61
N MET A 227 6.98 16.72 -8.97
CA MET A 227 7.48 16.58 -10.35
C MET A 227 6.32 16.35 -11.34
N MET A 228 5.36 15.49 -11.01
CA MET A 228 4.21 15.19 -11.89
C MET A 228 3.27 16.40 -12.11
N ARG A 229 3.34 17.40 -11.24
CA ARG A 229 2.58 18.66 -11.34
C ARG A 229 3.39 19.81 -11.90
N ASN A 230 4.64 19.60 -12.29
CA ASN A 230 5.61 20.61 -12.68
C ASN A 230 5.90 21.64 -11.56
N ASP A 231 5.74 21.24 -10.32
CA ASP A 231 6.10 22.03 -9.13
C ASP A 231 7.59 21.81 -8.81
N TRP A 232 8.43 22.45 -9.61
CA TRP A 232 9.88 22.21 -9.60
C TRP A 232 10.56 22.71 -8.33
N ASP A 233 10.07 23.80 -7.73
CA ASP A 233 10.64 24.36 -6.51
C ASP A 233 10.45 23.41 -5.33
N ASN A 234 9.22 22.96 -5.08
CA ASN A 234 8.93 22.00 -4.02
C ASN A 234 9.58 20.63 -4.29
N MET A 235 9.64 20.20 -5.55
CA MET A 235 10.35 18.98 -5.94
C MET A 235 11.84 19.07 -5.61
N TYR A 236 12.49 20.20 -5.96
CA TYR A 236 13.91 20.43 -5.68
C TYR A 236 14.18 20.42 -4.17
N ASP A 237 13.36 21.09 -3.39
CA ASP A 237 13.51 21.15 -1.93
C ASP A 237 13.35 19.74 -1.32
N ALA A 238 12.31 19.01 -1.71
CA ALA A 238 12.08 17.67 -1.21
C ALA A 238 13.21 16.68 -1.56
N ALA A 239 13.69 16.70 -2.80
CA ALA A 239 14.81 15.88 -3.23
C ALA A 239 16.12 16.26 -2.50
N THR A 240 16.33 17.57 -2.33
CA THR A 240 17.50 18.11 -1.63
C THR A 240 17.53 17.71 -0.17
N ASP A 241 16.37 17.67 0.50
CA ASP A 241 16.28 17.23 1.89
C ASP A 241 16.71 15.76 2.04
N VAL A 242 16.27 14.88 1.12
CA VAL A 242 16.67 13.48 1.11
C VAL A 242 18.17 13.34 0.88
N ILE A 243 18.73 14.04 -0.09
CA ILE A 243 20.19 14.02 -0.37
C ILE A 243 20.98 14.54 0.84
N LYS A 244 20.57 15.66 1.43
CA LYS A 244 21.25 16.27 2.58
C LYS A 244 21.08 15.48 3.88
N SER A 245 20.13 14.56 3.97
CA SER A 245 19.98 13.69 5.15
C SER A 245 21.22 12.84 5.42
N GLY A 246 22.02 12.55 4.40
CA GLY A 246 23.19 11.68 4.49
C GLY A 246 22.89 10.21 4.75
N ILE A 247 21.61 9.83 4.72
CA ILE A 247 21.15 8.43 4.93
C ILE A 247 21.42 7.61 3.67
N TYR A 248 21.21 8.22 2.50
CA TYR A 248 21.32 7.56 1.19
C TYR A 248 22.59 7.99 0.46
N ASN A 249 23.11 7.11 -0.39
CA ASN A 249 24.31 7.37 -1.20
C ASN A 249 24.29 6.55 -2.49
N LEU A 250 25.11 6.93 -3.47
CA LEU A 250 25.25 6.27 -4.78
C LEU A 250 26.54 5.45 -4.87
N ASN A 251 26.96 4.78 -3.80
CA ASN A 251 28.20 4.04 -3.74
C ASN A 251 28.09 2.58 -4.22
N THR A 252 26.88 2.06 -4.38
CA THR A 252 26.64 0.71 -4.85
C THR A 252 26.95 0.63 -6.35
N PRO A 253 27.80 -0.32 -6.81
CA PRO A 253 28.03 -0.51 -8.23
C PRO A 253 26.74 -0.79 -9.00
N VAL A 254 26.56 -0.18 -10.16
CA VAL A 254 25.32 -0.28 -10.97
C VAL A 254 24.92 -1.72 -11.25
N ASP A 255 25.89 -2.60 -11.52
CA ASP A 255 25.67 -4.03 -11.77
C ASP A 255 25.24 -4.82 -10.52
N LYS A 256 25.23 -4.19 -9.34
CA LYS A 256 24.83 -4.79 -8.06
C LYS A 256 23.49 -4.28 -7.54
N VAL A 257 23.06 -3.09 -7.92
CA VAL A 257 21.87 -2.43 -7.36
C VAL A 257 20.61 -3.32 -7.43
N PHE A 258 20.41 -4.07 -8.51
CA PHE A 258 19.26 -4.94 -8.73
C PHE A 258 19.56 -6.43 -8.52
N THR A 259 20.58 -6.75 -7.74
CA THR A 259 20.91 -8.13 -7.34
C THR A 259 20.64 -8.34 -5.85
N VAL A 260 20.65 -9.60 -5.40
CA VAL A 260 20.52 -9.93 -3.95
C VAL A 260 21.59 -9.23 -3.10
N GLU A 261 22.79 -9.00 -3.65
CA GLU A 261 23.86 -8.28 -2.96
C GLU A 261 23.55 -6.78 -2.79
N GLY A 262 22.69 -6.23 -3.64
CA GLY A 262 22.27 -4.84 -3.60
C GLY A 262 20.97 -4.58 -2.82
N GLU A 263 20.33 -5.61 -2.27
CA GLU A 263 19.12 -5.44 -1.46
C GLU A 263 19.39 -4.52 -0.26
N ASN A 264 18.49 -3.57 -0.05
CA ASN A 264 18.59 -2.56 1.01
C ASN A 264 19.91 -1.78 1.01
N CYS A 265 20.53 -1.60 -0.16
CA CYS A 265 21.79 -0.86 -0.30
C CYS A 265 21.60 0.65 -0.03
N GLY A 266 22.70 1.41 -0.09
CA GLY A 266 22.67 2.86 0.16
C GLY A 266 21.82 3.67 -0.82
N GLU A 267 21.49 3.16 -2.00
CA GLU A 267 20.59 3.79 -2.97
C GLU A 267 19.11 3.51 -2.67
N SER A 268 18.83 2.47 -1.89
CA SER A 268 17.47 2.01 -1.63
C SER A 268 16.75 2.93 -0.65
N VAL A 269 15.86 3.75 -1.17
CA VAL A 269 15.04 4.65 -0.35
C VAL A 269 13.88 3.89 0.29
N PHE A 270 13.28 2.98 -0.46
CA PHE A 270 12.22 2.09 0.00
C PHE A 270 12.19 0.82 -0.86
N GLU A 271 12.26 -0.32 -0.23
CA GLU A 271 12.12 -1.63 -0.86
C GLU A 271 11.01 -2.43 -0.19
N LEU A 272 10.10 -2.94 -1.00
CA LEU A 272 9.10 -3.87 -0.55
C LEU A 272 9.71 -5.27 -0.46
N GLN A 273 9.90 -5.76 0.74
CA GLN A 273 10.61 -7.03 0.97
C GLN A 273 9.78 -8.22 0.48
N CYS A 274 10.35 -9.01 -0.43
CA CYS A 274 9.78 -10.23 -0.95
C CYS A 274 10.74 -11.39 -0.67
N GLU A 275 10.19 -12.59 -0.48
CA GLU A 275 10.98 -13.79 -0.23
C GLU A 275 10.47 -14.94 -1.12
N ALA A 276 11.39 -15.75 -1.63
CA ALA A 276 11.08 -16.97 -2.34
C ALA A 276 11.65 -18.17 -1.57
N THR A 277 10.78 -18.93 -0.91
CA THR A 277 11.18 -20.18 -0.25
C THR A 277 10.46 -21.39 -0.85
N ASP A 278 11.03 -22.58 -0.66
CA ASP A 278 10.39 -23.83 -1.14
C ASP A 278 9.02 -24.10 -0.51
N ALA A 279 8.84 -23.69 0.75
CA ALA A 279 7.57 -23.78 1.46
C ALA A 279 6.51 -22.82 0.89
N MET A 280 6.93 -21.80 0.16
CA MET A 280 6.10 -20.68 -0.32
C MET A 280 5.76 -20.80 -1.81
N LYS A 281 6.17 -21.86 -2.50
CA LYS A 281 5.82 -22.11 -3.92
C LYS A 281 4.31 -22.12 -4.18
N ALA A 282 3.51 -22.35 -3.16
CA ALA A 282 2.05 -22.34 -3.24
C ALA A 282 1.43 -20.99 -2.84
N ASP A 283 2.18 -20.08 -2.21
CA ASP A 283 1.71 -18.76 -1.77
C ASP A 283 2.41 -17.66 -2.55
N LEU A 284 1.82 -17.26 -3.66
CA LEU A 284 2.31 -16.18 -4.54
C LEU A 284 2.30 -14.79 -3.88
N SER A 285 1.79 -14.68 -2.65
CA SER A 285 1.57 -13.40 -1.98
C SER A 285 2.81 -12.81 -1.30
N ILE A 286 3.88 -13.58 -1.16
CA ILE A 286 5.11 -13.15 -0.51
C ILE A 286 6.32 -13.06 -1.45
N GLY A 287 6.19 -13.58 -2.67
CA GLY A 287 7.16 -13.46 -3.73
C GLY A 287 6.89 -12.28 -4.66
N SER A 288 7.78 -12.10 -5.63
CA SER A 288 7.60 -11.20 -6.77
C SER A 288 7.71 -11.99 -8.07
N GLN A 289 6.82 -11.73 -9.02
CA GLN A 289 6.89 -12.34 -10.35
C GLN A 289 7.73 -11.52 -11.35
N PHE A 290 8.34 -10.42 -10.94
CA PHE A 290 9.11 -9.58 -11.86
C PHE A 290 10.19 -10.35 -12.61
N CYS A 291 10.96 -11.20 -11.94
CA CYS A 291 12.00 -12.02 -12.58
C CYS A 291 11.43 -13.00 -13.61
N GLU A 292 10.28 -13.60 -13.33
CA GLU A 292 9.60 -14.50 -14.28
C GLU A 292 9.01 -13.72 -15.46
N VAL A 293 8.36 -12.60 -15.18
CA VAL A 293 7.72 -11.77 -16.21
C VAL A 293 8.75 -11.20 -17.18
N GLN A 294 9.86 -10.65 -16.68
CA GLN A 294 10.93 -10.03 -17.47
C GLN A 294 12.00 -11.02 -17.94
N GLY A 295 12.00 -12.25 -17.41
CA GLY A 295 12.96 -13.27 -17.76
C GLY A 295 12.92 -13.65 -19.23
N VAL A 296 14.06 -14.14 -19.75
CA VAL A 296 14.22 -14.52 -21.17
C VAL A 296 13.25 -15.63 -21.54
N ARG A 297 12.59 -15.49 -22.68
CA ARG A 297 11.70 -16.49 -23.25
C ARG A 297 12.27 -17.07 -24.54
N GLY A 298 12.21 -18.39 -24.68
CA GLY A 298 12.50 -19.10 -25.92
C GLY A 298 13.98 -19.24 -26.28
N ALA A 299 14.91 -19.00 -25.35
CA ALA A 299 16.37 -19.00 -25.61
C ALA A 299 17.14 -19.98 -24.74
N GLY A 300 17.22 -21.24 -25.14
CA GLY A 300 18.10 -22.26 -24.56
C GLY A 300 17.95 -22.41 -23.04
N ASP A 301 19.06 -22.47 -22.33
CA ASP A 301 19.11 -22.64 -20.86
C ASP A 301 18.54 -21.44 -20.10
N TRP A 302 18.40 -20.29 -20.74
CA TRP A 302 17.85 -19.06 -20.17
C TRP A 302 16.34 -18.88 -20.44
N ASN A 303 15.68 -19.88 -20.95
CA ASN A 303 14.22 -19.86 -21.17
C ASN A 303 13.47 -20.03 -19.83
N LEU A 304 13.61 -19.04 -18.94
CA LEU A 304 13.11 -19.06 -17.57
C LEU A 304 12.01 -18.04 -17.31
N GLY A 305 11.61 -17.27 -18.31
CA GLY A 305 10.62 -16.20 -18.14
C GLY A 305 9.66 -16.05 -19.31
N TRP A 306 8.82 -15.01 -19.19
CA TRP A 306 7.78 -14.72 -20.18
C TRP A 306 8.25 -13.77 -21.29
N GLY A 307 9.33 -13.04 -21.06
CA GLY A 307 9.86 -12.06 -22.01
C GLY A 307 8.97 -10.82 -22.17
N TRP A 308 8.28 -10.41 -21.13
CA TRP A 308 7.44 -9.23 -21.12
C TRP A 308 8.19 -8.02 -20.54
N HIS A 309 7.67 -6.82 -20.78
CA HIS A 309 8.23 -5.55 -20.28
C HIS A 309 9.68 -5.37 -20.78
N MET A 310 9.85 -5.46 -22.06
CA MET A 310 11.17 -5.33 -22.72
C MET A 310 11.48 -3.86 -22.97
N ALA A 311 12.75 -3.47 -22.83
CA ALA A 311 13.20 -2.14 -23.22
C ALA A 311 13.09 -1.96 -24.73
N THR A 312 12.53 -0.82 -25.16
CA THR A 312 12.44 -0.47 -26.57
C THR A 312 13.81 -0.10 -27.14
N LYS A 313 13.91 -0.10 -28.49
CA LYS A 313 15.10 0.40 -29.16
C LYS A 313 15.38 1.87 -28.82
N GLN A 314 14.35 2.68 -28.66
CA GLN A 314 14.45 4.08 -28.27
C GLN A 314 15.12 4.22 -26.91
N MET A 315 14.68 3.45 -25.92
CA MET A 315 15.30 3.40 -24.59
C MET A 315 16.78 3.00 -24.69
N GLY A 316 17.10 1.96 -25.45
CA GLY A 316 18.49 1.51 -25.65
C GLY A 316 19.41 2.56 -26.31
N THR A 317 18.84 3.50 -27.07
CA THR A 317 19.58 4.59 -27.71
C THR A 317 19.62 5.91 -26.93
N ALA A 318 18.87 5.99 -25.81
CA ALA A 318 18.80 7.18 -24.98
C ALA A 318 20.00 7.35 -24.05
N PHE A 319 20.75 6.27 -23.81
CA PHE A 319 21.94 6.31 -22.96
C PHE A 319 23.11 7.04 -23.62
N GLU A 320 23.81 7.84 -22.85
CA GLU A 320 24.99 8.58 -23.31
C GLU A 320 26.17 7.65 -23.58
N ALA A 321 27.10 8.10 -24.45
CA ALA A 321 28.30 7.34 -24.74
C ALA A 321 29.15 7.18 -23.47
N GLY A 322 29.41 5.93 -23.09
CA GLY A 322 30.18 5.59 -21.88
C GLY A 322 29.32 5.38 -20.63
N ASP A 323 27.99 5.46 -20.74
CA ASP A 323 27.08 5.05 -19.67
C ASP A 323 27.25 3.55 -19.38
N PRO A 324 27.49 3.12 -18.15
CA PRO A 324 27.73 1.71 -17.81
C PRO A 324 26.45 0.85 -17.80
N ARG A 325 25.28 1.44 -17.91
CA ARG A 325 23.96 0.75 -17.87
C ARG A 325 23.62 0.08 -19.18
#